data_b65d9278e38335c1fdfaee46d931af0d
#
_entry.id   b65d9278e38335c1fdfaee46d931af0d
#
_cell.length_a   1.000
_cell.length_b   1.000
_cell.length_c   1.000
_cell.angle_alpha   90.00
_cell.angle_beta   90.00
_cell.angle_gamma   90.00
#
_symmetry.space_group_name_H-M   'P 1'
#
loop_
_entity.id
_entity.type
_entity.pdbx_description
1 polymer ?
#
loop_
_entity_poly.entity_id
_entity_poly.type
_entity_poly.pdbx_seq_one_letter_code
_entity_poly.pdbx_strand_id
1 'polypeptide(L)'
;MALPDLTRRTKIVATIGPATESPEQLRRLIEAGATTFRLNFSHGDHSEHAARIATIRQVAHQLGVHVGILQDLQGPKIRLGRFKDGPITLAKGDAFTLTSRDVACTQEIATVTYDKLAEEVVPGSRILLDDGRVEMVADRVDRSDQTLYCTVTVGGVLSNNKGVNFPDVQLSIRALTDKDRTDLAFGLQQGVDWVALSFVRNPSDMQEIKALIASHGFSTPVVAKIEKFEAIDQIDAILPLCDGVMVARGDLGVEMPAEEVPLLQKELIRKCNGLGIPVITATQMLDSMVSCPR
;
A
#
# COMPACT_ATOMS: atom_id res chain seq x y z
N MET A 1 -20.30 18.58 -26.39
CA MET A 1 -19.90 18.20 -25.03
C MET A 1 -18.59 18.91 -24.76
N ALA A 2 -18.48 19.70 -23.69
CA ALA A 2 -17.22 20.41 -23.39
C ALA A 2 -16.17 19.36 -22.98
N LEU A 3 -14.97 19.44 -23.54
CA LEU A 3 -13.84 18.63 -23.11
C LEU A 3 -13.54 18.94 -21.63
N PRO A 4 -13.12 17.94 -20.83
CA PRO A 4 -12.75 18.18 -19.45
C PRO A 4 -11.64 19.23 -19.38
N ASP A 5 -11.73 20.14 -18.41
CA ASP A 5 -10.70 21.17 -18.20
C ASP A 5 -9.41 20.53 -17.70
N LEU A 6 -8.52 20.21 -18.63
CA LEU A 6 -7.20 19.65 -18.35
C LEU A 6 -6.17 20.72 -17.95
N THR A 7 -6.56 22.02 -17.93
CA THR A 7 -5.67 23.12 -17.52
C THR A 7 -5.45 23.20 -16.02
N ARG A 8 -6.25 22.45 -15.25
CA ARG A 8 -6.14 22.35 -13.80
C ARG A 8 -4.74 21.91 -13.38
N ARG A 9 -4.11 22.65 -12.49
CA ARG A 9 -2.75 22.34 -12.01
C ARG A 9 -2.73 21.06 -11.17
N THR A 10 -3.66 20.90 -10.23
CA THR A 10 -3.80 19.68 -9.43
C THR A 10 -4.45 18.59 -10.28
N LYS A 11 -3.72 17.50 -10.51
CA LYS A 11 -4.23 16.33 -11.22
C LYS A 11 -4.94 15.39 -10.24
N ILE A 12 -5.94 14.67 -10.73
CA ILE A 12 -6.74 13.75 -9.91
C ILE A 12 -6.38 12.31 -10.31
N VAL A 13 -5.94 11.53 -9.32
CA VAL A 13 -5.73 10.09 -9.45
C VAL A 13 -6.94 9.37 -8.85
N ALA A 14 -7.69 8.63 -9.67
CA ALA A 14 -8.86 7.87 -9.26
C ALA A 14 -8.53 6.37 -9.23
N THR A 15 -8.82 5.70 -8.11
CA THR A 15 -8.68 4.25 -8.04
C THR A 15 -9.88 3.57 -8.69
N ILE A 16 -9.60 2.58 -9.54
CA ILE A 16 -10.62 1.79 -10.21
C ILE A 16 -10.86 0.48 -9.45
N GLY A 17 -12.12 0.19 -9.23
CA GLY A 17 -12.62 -1.00 -8.57
C GLY A 17 -14.08 -1.26 -8.95
N PRO A 18 -14.76 -2.25 -8.34
CA PRO A 18 -16.10 -2.71 -8.76
C PRO A 18 -17.14 -1.59 -8.90
N ALA A 19 -17.05 -0.53 -8.10
CA ALA A 19 -17.98 0.60 -8.17
C ALA A 19 -17.69 1.60 -9.30
N THR A 20 -16.52 1.54 -9.94
CA THR A 20 -16.02 2.59 -10.85
C THR A 20 -15.51 2.04 -12.19
N GLU A 21 -15.53 0.73 -12.42
CA GLU A 21 -14.93 0.08 -13.59
C GLU A 21 -15.81 0.07 -14.85
N SER A 22 -17.11 0.40 -14.73
CA SER A 22 -17.98 0.43 -15.91
C SER A 22 -17.62 1.58 -16.86
N PRO A 23 -17.82 1.43 -18.18
CA PRO A 23 -17.55 2.48 -19.15
C PRO A 23 -18.25 3.82 -18.82
N GLU A 24 -19.47 3.74 -18.28
CA GLU A 24 -20.24 4.93 -17.90
C GLU A 24 -19.59 5.65 -16.70
N GLN A 25 -19.18 4.91 -15.67
CA GLN A 25 -18.54 5.50 -14.50
C GLN A 25 -17.16 6.06 -14.86
N LEU A 26 -16.38 5.38 -15.69
CA LEU A 26 -15.10 5.88 -16.20
C LEU A 26 -15.28 7.19 -16.97
N ARG A 27 -16.31 7.26 -17.85
CA ARG A 27 -16.67 8.51 -18.57
C ARG A 27 -16.95 9.63 -17.57
N ARG A 28 -17.80 9.39 -16.58
CA ARG A 28 -18.15 10.39 -15.56
C ARG A 28 -16.94 10.88 -14.76
N LEU A 29 -16.02 9.96 -14.41
CA LEU A 29 -14.77 10.31 -13.71
C LEU A 29 -13.86 11.18 -14.59
N ILE A 30 -13.71 10.87 -15.88
CA ILE A 30 -12.92 11.67 -16.82
C ILE A 30 -13.56 13.05 -16.99
N GLU A 31 -14.86 13.11 -17.19
CA GLU A 31 -15.61 14.38 -17.34
C GLU A 31 -15.55 15.23 -16.07
N ALA A 32 -15.51 14.60 -14.89
CA ALA A 32 -15.28 15.27 -13.61
C ALA A 32 -13.83 15.74 -13.41
N GLY A 33 -12.91 15.30 -14.29
CA GLY A 33 -11.52 15.75 -14.36
C GLY A 33 -10.50 14.79 -13.77
N ALA A 34 -10.81 13.51 -13.62
CA ALA A 34 -9.78 12.49 -13.34
C ALA A 34 -8.84 12.37 -14.54
N THR A 35 -7.54 12.42 -14.29
CA THR A 35 -6.50 12.40 -15.33
C THR A 35 -5.63 11.15 -15.26
N THR A 36 -5.69 10.41 -14.15
CA THR A 36 -4.92 9.19 -13.94
C THR A 36 -5.79 8.16 -13.22
N PHE A 37 -5.72 6.91 -13.67
CA PHE A 37 -6.46 5.80 -13.08
C PHE A 37 -5.50 4.82 -12.42
N ARG A 38 -5.65 4.67 -11.10
CA ARG A 38 -4.86 3.73 -10.31
C ARG A 38 -5.52 2.36 -10.31
N LEU A 39 -4.75 1.34 -10.67
CA LEU A 39 -5.10 -0.07 -10.58
C LEU A 39 -4.33 -0.71 -9.42
N ASN A 40 -5.05 -1.11 -8.38
CA ASN A 40 -4.46 -1.71 -7.19
C ASN A 40 -4.27 -3.22 -7.36
N PHE A 41 -3.04 -3.66 -7.58
CA PHE A 41 -2.67 -5.06 -7.79
C PHE A 41 -2.66 -5.92 -6.50
N SER A 42 -3.04 -5.34 -5.36
CA SER A 42 -3.36 -6.13 -4.16
C SER A 42 -4.65 -6.94 -4.30
N HIS A 43 -5.50 -6.61 -5.30
CA HIS A 43 -6.80 -7.21 -5.54
C HIS A 43 -7.00 -7.46 -7.03
N GLY A 44 -7.79 -8.49 -7.33
CA GLY A 44 -8.06 -8.88 -8.71
C GLY A 44 -6.94 -9.74 -9.32
N ASP A 45 -7.21 -10.24 -10.51
CA ASP A 45 -6.26 -11.00 -11.32
C ASP A 45 -5.85 -10.25 -12.60
N HIS A 46 -4.90 -10.81 -13.34
CA HIS A 46 -4.40 -10.20 -14.57
C HIS A 46 -5.48 -10.02 -15.64
N SER A 47 -6.47 -10.92 -15.71
CA SER A 47 -7.56 -10.84 -16.71
C SER A 47 -8.49 -9.65 -16.39
N GLU A 48 -8.81 -9.45 -15.11
CA GLU A 48 -9.60 -8.30 -14.67
C GLU A 48 -8.86 -6.98 -14.91
N HIS A 49 -7.56 -6.93 -14.59
CA HIS A 49 -6.75 -5.74 -14.85
C HIS A 49 -6.60 -5.44 -16.33
N ALA A 50 -6.44 -6.46 -17.20
CA ALA A 50 -6.42 -6.27 -18.65
C ALA A 50 -7.74 -5.67 -19.15
N ALA A 51 -8.87 -6.19 -18.70
CA ALA A 51 -10.19 -5.66 -19.05
C ALA A 51 -10.38 -4.21 -18.61
N ARG A 52 -9.96 -3.86 -17.38
CA ARG A 52 -9.99 -2.48 -16.87
C ARG A 52 -9.12 -1.54 -17.71
N ILE A 53 -7.88 -1.94 -18.04
CA ILE A 53 -6.97 -1.17 -18.89
C ILE A 53 -7.60 -0.91 -20.26
N ALA A 54 -8.10 -1.96 -20.91
CA ALA A 54 -8.76 -1.85 -22.21
C ALA A 54 -9.96 -0.89 -22.18
N THR A 55 -10.81 -1.00 -21.15
CA THR A 55 -11.98 -0.15 -20.97
C THR A 55 -11.59 1.31 -20.74
N ILE A 56 -10.58 1.59 -19.90
CA ILE A 56 -10.05 2.96 -19.67
C ILE A 56 -9.56 3.56 -20.99
N ARG A 57 -8.74 2.83 -21.74
CA ARG A 57 -8.19 3.29 -23.03
C ARG A 57 -9.29 3.54 -24.06
N GLN A 58 -10.29 2.65 -24.14
CA GLN A 58 -11.45 2.80 -25.03
C GLN A 58 -12.27 4.05 -24.71
N VAL A 59 -12.60 4.27 -23.44
CA VAL A 59 -13.41 5.44 -23.01
C VAL A 59 -12.63 6.73 -23.24
N ALA A 60 -11.33 6.77 -22.91
CA ALA A 60 -10.48 7.93 -23.14
C ALA A 60 -10.40 8.28 -24.65
N HIS A 61 -10.24 7.27 -25.52
CA HIS A 61 -10.24 7.44 -26.96
C HIS A 61 -11.58 7.98 -27.48
N GLN A 62 -12.72 7.46 -27.01
CA GLN A 62 -14.06 7.97 -27.37
C GLN A 62 -14.29 9.43 -26.96
N LEU A 63 -13.66 9.87 -25.87
CA LEU A 63 -13.72 11.26 -25.40
C LEU A 63 -12.68 12.17 -26.05
N GLY A 64 -11.74 11.63 -26.84
CA GLY A 64 -10.65 12.39 -27.45
C GLY A 64 -9.66 12.95 -26.42
N VAL A 65 -9.45 12.27 -25.29
CA VAL A 65 -8.54 12.70 -24.20
C VAL A 65 -7.48 11.66 -23.91
N HIS A 66 -6.36 12.09 -23.32
CA HIS A 66 -5.33 11.22 -22.79
C HIS A 66 -5.47 11.12 -21.27
N VAL A 67 -5.42 9.89 -20.76
CA VAL A 67 -5.39 9.60 -19.32
C VAL A 67 -4.25 8.66 -18.99
N GLY A 68 -3.63 8.85 -17.83
CA GLY A 68 -2.58 7.96 -17.34
C GLY A 68 -3.15 6.71 -16.65
N ILE A 69 -2.44 5.61 -16.73
CA ILE A 69 -2.72 4.39 -15.96
C ILE A 69 -1.55 4.14 -15.02
N LEU A 70 -1.83 4.10 -13.73
CA LEU A 70 -0.88 3.83 -12.66
C LEU A 70 -1.11 2.41 -12.14
N GLN A 71 -0.15 1.52 -12.39
CA GLN A 71 -0.09 0.21 -11.75
C GLN A 71 0.46 0.36 -10.34
N ASP A 72 -0.31 0.01 -9.32
CA ASP A 72 0.13 0.04 -7.92
C ASP A 72 0.40 -1.39 -7.44
N LEU A 73 1.69 -1.72 -7.29
CA LEU A 73 2.16 -3.04 -6.86
C LEU A 73 1.83 -3.28 -5.40
N GLN A 74 1.51 -4.53 -5.07
CA GLN A 74 1.07 -4.89 -3.72
C GLN A 74 2.15 -4.67 -2.66
N GLY A 75 3.40 -5.03 -2.98
CA GLY A 75 4.49 -5.08 -2.02
C GLY A 75 4.36 -6.21 -0.98
N PRO A 76 5.31 -6.31 -0.06
CA PRO A 76 5.39 -7.37 0.93
C PRO A 76 4.45 -7.16 2.12
N LYS A 77 3.13 -7.03 1.88
CA LYS A 77 2.18 -6.85 2.97
C LYS A 77 2.08 -8.10 3.84
N ILE A 78 2.48 -7.97 5.11
CA ILE A 78 2.33 -9.03 6.11
C ILE A 78 0.86 -9.13 6.50
N ARG A 79 0.33 -10.36 6.60
CA ARG A 79 -1.09 -10.60 6.89
C ARG A 79 -1.27 -11.73 7.89
N LEU A 80 -2.38 -11.67 8.63
CA LEU A 80 -2.90 -12.82 9.35
C LEU A 80 -3.45 -13.87 8.38
N GLY A 81 -3.45 -15.12 8.82
CA GLY A 81 -4.11 -16.22 8.13
C GLY A 81 -5.64 -16.14 8.20
N ARG A 82 -6.29 -17.28 7.97
CA ARG A 82 -7.75 -17.39 7.99
C ARG A 82 -8.25 -18.05 9.26
N PHE A 83 -9.17 -17.40 9.93
CA PHE A 83 -9.84 -17.92 11.12
C PHE A 83 -10.86 -18.98 10.73
N LYS A 84 -10.77 -20.14 11.36
CA LYS A 84 -11.60 -21.33 11.03
C LYS A 84 -13.09 -21.06 11.26
N ASP A 85 -13.43 -20.42 12.37
CA ASP A 85 -14.79 -20.23 12.83
C ASP A 85 -15.31 -18.80 12.62
N GLY A 86 -14.66 -18.02 11.73
CA GLY A 86 -15.00 -16.64 11.44
C GLY A 86 -14.26 -15.63 12.29
N PRO A 87 -14.69 -14.35 12.30
CA PRO A 87 -14.02 -13.30 13.06
C PRO A 87 -13.96 -13.61 14.55
N ILE A 88 -12.87 -13.23 15.19
CA ILE A 88 -12.67 -13.34 16.65
C ILE A 88 -12.72 -11.96 17.31
N THR A 89 -12.98 -11.92 18.60
CA THR A 89 -12.91 -10.70 19.41
C THR A 89 -11.87 -10.88 20.50
N LEU A 90 -10.92 -9.94 20.55
CA LEU A 90 -9.89 -9.88 21.59
C LEU A 90 -10.19 -8.72 22.54
N ALA A 91 -10.05 -8.95 23.84
CA ALA A 91 -10.14 -7.92 24.86
C ALA A 91 -8.73 -7.47 25.32
N LYS A 92 -8.64 -6.27 25.87
CA LYS A 92 -7.39 -5.81 26.50
C LYS A 92 -7.01 -6.74 27.64
N GLY A 93 -5.76 -7.20 27.64
CA GLY A 93 -5.19 -8.13 28.61
C GLY A 93 -5.27 -9.60 28.17
N ASP A 94 -5.95 -9.92 27.06
CA ASP A 94 -5.96 -11.27 26.54
C ASP A 94 -4.55 -11.68 26.08
N ALA A 95 -4.23 -12.95 26.29
CA ALA A 95 -3.06 -13.58 25.67
C ALA A 95 -3.40 -14.00 24.24
N PHE A 96 -2.51 -13.70 23.31
CA PHE A 96 -2.66 -14.11 21.91
C PHE A 96 -1.33 -14.52 21.32
N THR A 97 -1.36 -15.52 20.45
CA THR A 97 -0.15 -16.11 19.87
C THR A 97 -0.08 -15.80 18.37
N LEU A 98 1.07 -15.32 17.91
CA LEU A 98 1.38 -15.17 16.48
C LEU A 98 2.49 -16.15 16.09
N THR A 99 2.36 -16.79 14.94
CA THR A 99 3.35 -17.75 14.46
C THR A 99 3.51 -17.68 12.95
N SER A 100 4.71 -17.96 12.44
CA SER A 100 4.94 -18.16 11.00
C SER A 100 4.64 -19.58 10.51
N ARG A 101 4.33 -20.51 11.42
CA ARG A 101 3.91 -21.86 11.06
C ARG A 101 2.53 -21.85 10.42
N ASP A 102 2.28 -22.77 9.51
CA ASP A 102 0.95 -22.97 8.93
C ASP A 102 0.05 -23.71 9.94
N VAL A 103 -0.75 -22.92 10.66
CA VAL A 103 -1.72 -23.42 11.63
C VAL A 103 -3.10 -22.79 11.37
N ALA A 104 -4.14 -23.49 11.75
CA ALA A 104 -5.49 -22.92 11.72
C ALA A 104 -5.58 -21.76 12.74
N CYS A 105 -5.98 -20.57 12.29
CA CYS A 105 -6.19 -19.45 13.20
C CYS A 105 -7.44 -19.69 14.06
N THR A 106 -7.31 -19.38 15.35
CA THR A 106 -8.35 -19.56 16.37
C THR A 106 -8.46 -18.32 17.26
N GLN A 107 -9.25 -18.39 18.33
CA GLN A 107 -9.33 -17.35 19.37
C GLN A 107 -7.98 -17.12 20.10
N GLU A 108 -7.03 -18.05 20.03
CA GLU A 108 -5.80 -18.03 20.83
C GLU A 108 -4.52 -17.87 19.99
N ILE A 109 -4.58 -18.20 18.69
CA ILE A 109 -3.42 -18.23 17.80
C ILE A 109 -3.77 -17.84 16.38
N ALA A 110 -2.87 -17.13 15.71
CA ALA A 110 -2.97 -16.85 14.28
C ALA A 110 -1.62 -17.03 13.57
N THR A 111 -1.68 -17.57 12.35
CA THR A 111 -0.58 -17.56 11.40
C THR A 111 -0.33 -16.16 10.88
N VAL A 112 0.95 -15.84 10.65
CA VAL A 112 1.41 -14.59 10.01
C VAL A 112 2.24 -14.95 8.78
N THR A 113 2.00 -14.25 7.66
CA THR A 113 2.69 -14.51 6.37
C THR A 113 4.12 -13.99 6.32
N TYR A 114 4.88 -14.09 7.41
CA TYR A 114 6.26 -13.65 7.49
C TYR A 114 7.13 -14.68 8.17
N ASP A 115 7.98 -15.37 7.39
CA ASP A 115 8.75 -16.52 7.84
C ASP A 115 9.79 -16.19 8.93
N LYS A 116 10.38 -14.97 8.88
CA LYS A 116 11.38 -14.52 9.85
C LYS A 116 10.80 -13.85 11.10
N LEU A 117 9.49 -14.02 11.33
CA LEU A 117 8.78 -13.39 12.43
C LEU A 117 9.51 -13.50 13.77
N ALA A 118 9.84 -14.73 14.18
CA ALA A 118 10.49 -15.00 15.45
C ALA A 118 12.01 -14.75 15.46
N GLU A 119 12.61 -14.49 14.31
CA GLU A 119 14.03 -14.14 14.20
C GLU A 119 14.25 -12.64 14.44
N GLU A 120 13.34 -11.80 13.93
CA GLU A 120 13.51 -10.35 13.86
C GLU A 120 12.70 -9.58 14.91
N VAL A 121 11.54 -10.11 15.33
CA VAL A 121 10.75 -9.50 16.41
C VAL A 121 11.39 -9.86 17.77
N VAL A 122 11.42 -8.89 18.67
CA VAL A 122 11.98 -9.04 20.01
C VAL A 122 10.94 -8.79 21.10
N PRO A 123 11.11 -9.32 22.31
CA PRO A 123 10.24 -8.98 23.44
C PRO A 123 10.15 -7.46 23.64
N GLY A 124 8.95 -6.95 23.87
CA GLY A 124 8.64 -5.51 23.97
C GLY A 124 8.21 -4.86 22.66
N SER A 125 8.37 -5.50 21.50
CA SER A 125 7.92 -4.97 20.22
C SER A 125 6.41 -4.80 20.19
N ARG A 126 5.95 -3.66 19.69
CA ARG A 126 4.52 -3.42 19.40
C ARG A 126 4.12 -4.10 18.10
N ILE A 127 2.92 -4.64 18.08
CA ILE A 127 2.34 -5.31 16.93
C ILE A 127 0.96 -4.71 16.69
N LEU A 128 0.75 -4.18 15.50
CA LEU A 128 -0.50 -3.57 15.09
C LEU A 128 -1.23 -4.46 14.08
N LEU A 129 -2.49 -4.73 14.34
CA LEU A 129 -3.34 -5.58 13.50
C LEU A 129 -4.53 -4.76 12.99
N ASP A 130 -5.01 -5.10 11.76
CA ASP A 130 -6.13 -4.43 11.12
C ASP A 130 -5.96 -2.90 11.09
N ASP A 131 -4.82 -2.44 10.53
CA ASP A 131 -4.45 -1.03 10.42
C ASP A 131 -4.47 -0.29 11.78
N GLY A 132 -3.99 -0.96 12.82
CA GLY A 132 -3.86 -0.42 14.17
C GLY A 132 -5.13 -0.44 15.02
N ARG A 133 -6.20 -1.09 14.56
CA ARG A 133 -7.45 -1.23 15.35
C ARG A 133 -7.31 -2.18 16.53
N VAL A 134 -6.39 -3.14 16.43
CA VAL A 134 -5.98 -4.03 17.51
C VAL A 134 -4.49 -3.88 17.72
N GLU A 135 -4.06 -3.72 18.96
CA GLU A 135 -2.66 -3.62 19.32
C GLU A 135 -2.29 -4.66 20.35
N MET A 136 -1.10 -5.20 20.24
CA MET A 136 -0.50 -6.11 21.22
C MET A 136 0.99 -5.89 21.35
N VAL A 137 1.57 -6.39 22.42
CA VAL A 137 3.01 -6.38 22.69
C VAL A 137 3.52 -7.81 22.75
N ALA A 138 4.64 -8.07 22.10
CA ALA A 138 5.32 -9.36 22.21
C ALA A 138 5.97 -9.49 23.59
N ASP A 139 5.49 -10.40 24.44
CA ASP A 139 6.04 -10.64 25.76
C ASP A 139 7.24 -11.60 25.70
N ARG A 140 7.12 -12.64 24.87
CA ARG A 140 8.13 -13.67 24.70
C ARG A 140 8.19 -14.14 23.25
N VAL A 141 9.41 -14.41 22.79
CA VAL A 141 9.68 -14.95 21.46
C VAL A 141 10.26 -16.36 21.60
N ASP A 142 9.68 -17.32 20.92
CA ASP A 142 10.20 -18.68 20.82
C ASP A 142 10.68 -18.94 19.38
N ARG A 143 11.99 -18.83 19.19
CA ARG A 143 12.61 -19.03 17.87
C ARG A 143 12.54 -20.48 17.40
N SER A 144 12.59 -21.43 18.34
CA SER A 144 12.54 -22.85 18.00
C SER A 144 11.16 -23.28 17.51
N ASP A 145 10.12 -22.64 18.00
CA ASP A 145 8.72 -22.86 17.63
C ASP A 145 8.16 -21.77 16.69
N GLN A 146 9.03 -20.84 16.22
CA GLN A 146 8.65 -19.75 15.31
C GLN A 146 7.43 -18.96 15.81
N THR A 147 7.39 -18.66 17.11
CA THR A 147 6.17 -18.18 17.77
C THR A 147 6.45 -16.95 18.62
N LEU A 148 5.52 -15.98 18.58
CA LEU A 148 5.44 -14.84 19.49
C LEU A 148 4.27 -15.04 20.44
N TYR A 149 4.51 -14.92 21.73
CA TYR A 149 3.48 -14.86 22.75
C TYR A 149 3.26 -13.39 23.10
N CYS A 150 2.02 -12.93 22.95
CA CYS A 150 1.68 -11.51 23.05
C CYS A 150 0.56 -11.27 24.05
N THR A 151 0.56 -10.07 24.62
CA THR A 151 -0.56 -9.53 25.40
C THR A 151 -1.25 -8.41 24.60
N VAL A 152 -2.56 -8.47 24.49
CA VAL A 152 -3.38 -7.48 23.81
C VAL A 152 -3.43 -6.18 24.64
N THR A 153 -3.00 -5.06 24.08
CA THR A 153 -3.04 -3.74 24.70
C THR A 153 -4.26 -2.92 24.28
N VAL A 154 -4.71 -3.10 23.02
CA VAL A 154 -5.96 -2.53 22.50
C VAL A 154 -6.77 -3.66 21.85
N GLY A 155 -7.93 -3.97 22.44
CA GLY A 155 -8.83 -5.02 21.97
C GLY A 155 -9.67 -4.58 20.76
N GLY A 156 -10.19 -5.57 20.03
CA GLY A 156 -11.05 -5.35 18.88
C GLY A 156 -11.40 -6.65 18.16
N VAL A 157 -12.08 -6.54 17.01
CA VAL A 157 -12.47 -7.66 16.17
C VAL A 157 -11.39 -7.92 15.12
N LEU A 158 -10.91 -9.15 15.02
CA LEU A 158 -10.01 -9.61 13.97
C LEU A 158 -10.73 -10.55 13.01
N SER A 159 -10.45 -10.41 11.73
CA SER A 159 -10.96 -11.27 10.66
C SER A 159 -9.85 -11.73 9.73
N ASN A 160 -10.21 -12.53 8.71
CA ASN A 160 -9.28 -13.13 7.76
C ASN A 160 -8.40 -12.10 7.03
N ASN A 161 -7.13 -12.45 6.84
CA ASN A 161 -6.18 -11.73 5.98
C ASN A 161 -5.92 -10.26 6.40
N LYS A 162 -6.16 -9.90 7.67
CA LYS A 162 -5.89 -8.55 8.18
C LYS A 162 -4.40 -8.25 8.18
N GLY A 163 -4.05 -6.99 7.92
CA GLY A 163 -2.67 -6.51 7.92
C GLY A 163 -2.03 -6.66 9.30
N VAL A 164 -0.73 -6.94 9.30
CA VAL A 164 0.13 -6.97 10.50
C VAL A 164 1.28 -6.01 10.29
N ASN A 165 1.46 -5.07 11.20
CA ASN A 165 2.54 -4.08 11.18
C ASN A 165 3.38 -4.18 12.45
N PHE A 166 4.67 -3.93 12.29
CA PHE A 166 5.67 -3.92 13.35
C PHE A 166 6.39 -2.55 13.33
N PRO A 167 5.80 -1.48 13.90
CA PRO A 167 6.28 -0.12 13.73
C PRO A 167 7.67 0.12 14.33
N ASP A 168 8.06 -0.67 15.32
CA ASP A 168 9.33 -0.51 16.04
C ASP A 168 10.40 -1.54 15.60
N VAL A 169 10.12 -2.32 14.53
CA VAL A 169 11.02 -3.41 14.09
C VAL A 169 11.44 -3.21 12.64
N GLN A 170 12.74 -3.18 12.40
CA GLN A 170 13.28 -3.17 11.06
C GLN A 170 13.27 -4.61 10.49
N LEU A 171 12.37 -4.87 9.57
CA LEU A 171 12.22 -6.18 8.93
C LEU A 171 13.06 -6.31 7.66
N SER A 172 13.72 -7.45 7.45
CA SER A 172 14.55 -7.74 6.28
C SER A 172 13.73 -8.20 5.06
N ILE A 173 12.55 -7.61 4.85
CA ILE A 173 11.67 -7.92 3.72
C ILE A 173 12.11 -7.09 2.49
N ARG A 174 12.16 -7.70 1.31
CA ARG A 174 12.38 -6.98 0.05
C ARG A 174 11.12 -6.22 -0.35
N ALA A 175 11.26 -5.02 -0.91
CA ALA A 175 10.13 -4.23 -1.40
C ALA A 175 9.41 -4.91 -2.58
N LEU A 176 10.15 -5.64 -3.45
CA LEU A 176 9.61 -6.41 -4.56
C LEU A 176 9.47 -7.89 -4.20
N THR A 177 8.23 -8.37 -4.16
CA THR A 177 7.91 -9.80 -4.05
C THR A 177 7.95 -10.49 -5.41
N ASP A 178 7.92 -11.83 -5.44
CA ASP A 178 7.82 -12.59 -6.71
C ASP A 178 6.50 -12.29 -7.43
N LYS A 179 5.42 -12.07 -6.67
CA LYS A 179 4.14 -11.61 -7.23
C LYS A 179 4.31 -10.25 -7.90
N ASP A 180 4.95 -9.29 -7.25
CA ASP A 180 5.16 -7.94 -7.81
C ASP A 180 6.00 -7.98 -9.10
N ARG A 181 6.98 -8.87 -9.19
CA ARG A 181 7.76 -9.08 -10.42
C ARG A 181 6.89 -9.59 -11.58
N THR A 182 6.00 -10.54 -11.28
CA THR A 182 5.06 -11.08 -12.26
C THR A 182 4.03 -10.03 -12.67
N ASP A 183 3.47 -9.29 -11.72
CA ASP A 183 2.52 -8.22 -11.95
C ASP A 183 3.14 -7.06 -12.74
N LEU A 184 4.39 -6.68 -12.41
CA LEU A 184 5.13 -5.65 -13.13
C LEU A 184 5.31 -6.02 -14.60
N ALA A 185 5.80 -7.24 -14.89
CA ALA A 185 5.98 -7.71 -16.26
C ALA A 185 4.66 -7.65 -17.05
N PHE A 186 3.55 -8.07 -16.44
CA PHE A 186 2.22 -7.97 -17.01
C PHE A 186 1.84 -6.51 -17.30
N GLY A 187 1.96 -5.61 -16.30
CA GLY A 187 1.59 -4.19 -16.46
C GLY A 187 2.38 -3.49 -17.57
N LEU A 188 3.70 -3.75 -17.64
CA LEU A 188 4.55 -3.22 -18.72
C LEU A 188 4.08 -3.67 -20.10
N GLN A 189 3.72 -4.95 -20.27
CA GLN A 189 3.18 -5.49 -21.52
C GLN A 189 1.81 -4.90 -21.87
N GLN A 190 0.98 -4.56 -20.87
CA GLN A 190 -0.31 -3.89 -21.04
C GLN A 190 -0.18 -2.38 -21.31
N GLY A 191 1.03 -1.82 -21.29
CA GLY A 191 1.29 -0.42 -21.56
C GLY A 191 0.77 0.53 -20.48
N VAL A 192 1.02 0.19 -19.22
CA VAL A 192 0.79 1.13 -18.10
C VAL A 192 1.76 2.32 -18.21
N ASP A 193 1.29 3.52 -17.82
CA ASP A 193 2.09 4.74 -17.95
C ASP A 193 2.99 4.98 -16.74
N TRP A 194 2.60 4.47 -15.58
CA TRP A 194 3.30 4.61 -14.31
C TRP A 194 3.24 3.32 -13.51
N VAL A 195 4.27 3.08 -12.72
CA VAL A 195 4.31 1.99 -11.72
C VAL A 195 4.51 2.62 -10.33
N ALA A 196 3.73 2.21 -9.34
CA ALA A 196 3.95 2.59 -7.95
C ALA A 196 4.53 1.39 -7.18
N LEU A 197 5.64 1.61 -6.49
CA LEU A 197 6.29 0.64 -5.62
C LEU A 197 5.87 0.87 -4.17
N SER A 198 5.21 -0.13 -3.59
CA SER A 198 4.78 -0.11 -2.18
C SER A 198 5.95 -0.44 -1.24
N PHE A 199 5.86 0.05 -0.03
CA PHE A 199 6.80 -0.25 1.08
C PHE A 199 8.26 0.08 0.77
N VAL A 200 8.51 1.17 0.06
CA VAL A 200 9.88 1.69 -0.15
C VAL A 200 10.49 2.06 1.20
N ARG A 201 11.74 1.63 1.47
CA ARG A 201 12.47 1.90 2.71
C ARG A 201 13.81 2.57 2.46
N ASN A 202 14.43 2.27 1.33
CA ASN A 202 15.81 2.69 1.06
C ASN A 202 16.04 2.92 -0.45
N PRO A 203 17.16 3.57 -0.83
CA PRO A 203 17.49 3.83 -2.24
C PRO A 203 17.59 2.58 -3.10
N SER A 204 18.03 1.44 -2.56
CA SER A 204 18.20 0.21 -3.33
C SER A 204 16.87 -0.38 -3.81
N ASP A 205 15.76 -0.13 -3.09
CA ASP A 205 14.43 -0.55 -3.53
C ASP A 205 14.05 0.14 -4.85
N MET A 206 14.34 1.44 -4.97
CA MET A 206 14.10 2.21 -6.19
C MET A 206 15.02 1.77 -7.34
N GLN A 207 16.28 1.48 -7.04
CA GLN A 207 17.24 0.99 -8.03
C GLN A 207 16.84 -0.39 -8.57
N GLU A 208 16.39 -1.29 -7.70
CA GLU A 208 15.96 -2.64 -8.06
C GLU A 208 14.78 -2.62 -9.04
N ILE A 209 13.71 -1.85 -8.74
CA ILE A 209 12.55 -1.80 -9.64
C ILE A 209 12.90 -1.14 -10.98
N LYS A 210 13.69 -0.08 -11.00
CA LYS A 210 14.12 0.57 -12.24
C LYS A 210 14.98 -0.35 -13.10
N ALA A 211 15.90 -1.09 -12.48
CA ALA A 211 16.71 -2.10 -13.17
C ALA A 211 15.83 -3.22 -13.75
N LEU A 212 14.82 -3.66 -13.01
CA LEU A 212 13.88 -4.67 -13.47
C LEU A 212 13.04 -4.18 -14.67
N ILE A 213 12.51 -2.96 -14.62
CA ILE A 213 11.79 -2.32 -15.75
C ILE A 213 12.69 -2.25 -16.99
N ALA A 214 13.93 -1.80 -16.81
CA ALA A 214 14.90 -1.72 -17.91
C ALA A 214 15.24 -3.10 -18.51
N SER A 215 15.33 -4.15 -17.67
CA SER A 215 15.58 -5.52 -18.14
C SER A 215 14.46 -6.09 -19.01
N HIS A 216 13.24 -5.58 -18.86
CA HIS A 216 12.10 -5.88 -19.73
C HIS A 216 12.05 -5.02 -21.01
N GLY A 217 13.01 -4.10 -21.21
CA GLY A 217 13.08 -3.22 -22.37
C GLY A 217 12.20 -1.96 -22.28
N PHE A 218 11.75 -1.59 -21.08
CA PHE A 218 10.91 -0.43 -20.84
C PHE A 218 11.65 0.66 -20.05
N SER A 219 11.05 1.86 -20.03
CA SER A 219 11.52 3.02 -19.26
C SER A 219 10.36 3.66 -18.47
N THR A 220 9.36 2.84 -18.09
CA THR A 220 8.17 3.29 -17.37
C THR A 220 8.57 3.95 -16.05
N PRO A 221 8.10 5.18 -15.77
CA PRO A 221 8.45 5.92 -14.57
C PRO A 221 7.86 5.29 -13.31
N VAL A 222 8.57 5.47 -12.18
CA VAL A 222 8.25 4.84 -10.90
C VAL A 222 7.90 5.88 -9.84
N VAL A 223 6.75 5.67 -9.21
CA VAL A 223 6.28 6.39 -8.01
C VAL A 223 6.71 5.61 -6.77
N ALA A 224 7.51 6.22 -5.91
CA ALA A 224 7.80 5.65 -4.59
C ALA A 224 6.65 5.91 -3.63
N LYS A 225 6.11 4.86 -3.01
CA LYS A 225 5.11 5.01 -1.94
C LYS A 225 5.82 5.09 -0.60
N ILE A 226 5.65 6.23 0.07
CA ILE A 226 6.22 6.49 1.39
C ILE A 226 5.17 6.06 2.42
N GLU A 227 5.41 4.89 3.00
CA GLU A 227 4.50 4.15 3.89
C GLU A 227 5.18 3.72 5.18
N LYS A 228 6.51 3.74 5.20
CA LYS A 228 7.35 3.21 6.27
C LYS A 228 8.21 4.30 6.89
N PHE A 229 8.43 4.22 8.20
CA PHE A 229 9.29 5.17 8.92
C PHE A 229 10.74 5.14 8.40
N GLU A 230 11.26 3.96 8.02
CA GLU A 230 12.62 3.82 7.49
C GLU A 230 12.84 4.65 6.21
N ALA A 231 11.78 4.83 5.40
CA ALA A 231 11.87 5.69 4.23
C ALA A 231 12.07 7.16 4.60
N ILE A 232 11.55 7.59 5.73
CA ILE A 232 11.66 8.97 6.20
C ILE A 232 13.10 9.28 6.57
N ASP A 233 13.77 8.37 7.27
CA ASP A 233 15.17 8.51 7.67
C ASP A 233 16.12 8.59 6.46
N GLN A 234 15.72 7.97 5.33
CA GLN A 234 16.52 7.91 4.11
C GLN A 234 15.94 8.77 2.97
N ILE A 235 14.97 9.64 3.27
CA ILE A 235 14.19 10.32 2.25
C ILE A 235 15.04 11.13 1.26
N ASP A 236 16.08 11.81 1.74
CA ASP A 236 16.93 12.64 0.90
C ASP A 236 17.81 11.81 -0.07
N ALA A 237 18.05 10.53 0.26
CA ALA A 237 18.72 9.59 -0.63
C ALA A 237 17.76 8.86 -1.58
N ILE A 238 16.49 8.71 -1.20
CA ILE A 238 15.43 8.06 -2.00
C ILE A 238 14.94 9.02 -3.10
N LEU A 239 14.62 10.27 -2.75
CA LEU A 239 13.94 11.21 -3.65
C LEU A 239 14.64 11.41 -5.01
N PRO A 240 15.98 11.52 -5.10
CA PRO A 240 16.65 11.68 -6.40
C PRO A 240 16.49 10.49 -7.36
N LEU A 241 16.05 9.33 -6.85
CA LEU A 241 15.83 8.12 -7.62
C LEU A 241 14.36 7.96 -8.06
N CYS A 242 13.47 8.85 -7.61
CA CYS A 242 12.03 8.77 -7.88
C CYS A 242 11.65 9.60 -9.11
N ASP A 243 10.71 9.08 -9.91
CA ASP A 243 10.05 9.84 -10.96
C ASP A 243 8.75 10.48 -10.42
N GLY A 244 8.22 9.98 -9.33
CA GLY A 244 7.10 10.49 -8.57
C GLY A 244 7.12 9.97 -7.13
N VAL A 245 6.37 10.59 -6.26
CA VAL A 245 6.21 10.16 -4.85
C VAL A 245 4.74 10.10 -4.49
N MET A 246 4.35 9.09 -3.71
CA MET A 246 3.02 9.00 -3.10
C MET A 246 3.15 9.00 -1.57
N VAL A 247 2.54 10.00 -0.94
CA VAL A 247 2.39 10.03 0.52
C VAL A 247 1.17 9.17 0.88
N ALA A 248 1.41 7.94 1.29
CA ALA A 248 0.37 6.97 1.64
C ALA A 248 -0.03 7.12 3.11
N ARG A 249 -0.83 8.16 3.40
CA ARG A 249 -1.11 8.63 4.76
C ARG A 249 -1.75 7.57 5.67
N GLY A 250 -2.51 6.64 5.11
CA GLY A 250 -3.13 5.55 5.85
C GLY A 250 -2.11 4.60 6.44
N ASP A 251 -1.27 4.04 5.58
CA ASP A 251 -0.22 3.11 6.01
C ASP A 251 0.81 3.83 6.89
N LEU A 252 1.16 5.06 6.55
CA LEU A 252 2.11 5.88 7.32
C LEU A 252 1.59 6.18 8.75
N GLY A 253 0.29 6.44 8.91
CA GLY A 253 -0.33 6.68 10.23
C GLY A 253 -0.47 5.42 11.09
N VAL A 254 -0.22 4.23 10.53
CA VAL A 254 -0.06 2.98 11.29
C VAL A 254 1.39 2.80 11.78
N GLU A 255 2.36 3.31 10.99
CA GLU A 255 3.79 3.15 11.27
C GLU A 255 4.36 4.22 12.23
N MET A 256 3.69 5.37 12.36
CA MET A 256 4.14 6.50 13.16
C MET A 256 2.94 7.21 13.84
N PRO A 257 3.18 8.10 14.82
CA PRO A 257 2.12 8.89 15.45
C PRO A 257 1.29 9.67 14.41
N ALA A 258 -0.02 9.50 14.45
CA ALA A 258 -0.93 10.06 13.44
C ALA A 258 -0.85 11.60 13.36
N GLU A 259 -0.54 12.27 14.46
CA GLU A 259 -0.35 13.73 14.55
C GLU A 259 0.90 14.23 13.82
N GLU A 260 1.88 13.37 13.55
CA GLU A 260 3.10 13.71 12.80
C GLU A 260 2.89 13.63 11.28
N VAL A 261 1.94 12.81 10.82
CA VAL A 261 1.68 12.57 9.40
C VAL A 261 1.40 13.87 8.62
N PRO A 262 0.61 14.84 9.10
CA PRO A 262 0.38 16.10 8.37
C PRO A 262 1.64 16.95 8.21
N LEU A 263 2.54 16.96 9.19
CA LEU A 263 3.80 17.69 9.12
C LEU A 263 4.73 17.04 8.12
N LEU A 264 4.88 15.73 8.20
CA LEU A 264 5.67 14.94 7.28
C LEU A 264 5.17 15.06 5.83
N GLN A 265 3.87 15.01 5.61
CA GLN A 265 3.27 15.23 4.29
C GLN A 265 3.73 16.57 3.70
N LYS A 266 3.68 17.66 4.48
CA LYS A 266 4.10 18.98 4.02
C LYS A 266 5.59 19.04 3.69
N GLU A 267 6.41 18.38 4.52
CA GLU A 267 7.84 18.30 4.29
C GLU A 267 8.17 17.53 3.00
N LEU A 268 7.58 16.36 2.80
CA LEU A 268 7.73 15.56 1.58
C LEU A 268 7.33 16.36 0.33
N ILE A 269 6.17 17.02 0.37
CA ILE A 269 5.72 17.89 -0.74
C ILE A 269 6.76 19.00 -1.02
N ARG A 270 7.28 19.67 0.02
CA ARG A 270 8.27 20.73 -0.14
C ARG A 270 9.57 20.21 -0.76
N LYS A 271 10.08 19.07 -0.29
CA LYS A 271 11.30 18.44 -0.83
C LYS A 271 11.09 18.02 -2.30
N CYS A 272 9.99 17.36 -2.61
CA CYS A 272 9.66 16.95 -3.98
C CYS A 272 9.50 18.14 -4.92
N ASN A 273 8.82 19.19 -4.49
CA ASN A 273 8.67 20.42 -5.29
C ASN A 273 10.04 21.06 -5.58
N GLY A 274 10.97 21.05 -4.62
CA GLY A 274 12.34 21.54 -4.81
C GLY A 274 13.13 20.74 -5.84
N LEU A 275 12.79 19.47 -6.04
CA LEU A 275 13.43 18.57 -7.00
C LEU A 275 12.63 18.45 -8.33
N GLY A 276 11.47 19.09 -8.44
CA GLY A 276 10.58 18.97 -9.61
C GLY A 276 9.88 17.61 -9.73
N ILE A 277 9.75 16.86 -8.63
CA ILE A 277 9.14 15.54 -8.58
C ILE A 277 7.64 15.68 -8.27
N PRO A 278 6.72 15.09 -9.07
CA PRO A 278 5.29 15.10 -8.76
C PRO A 278 4.98 14.32 -7.49
N VAL A 279 4.04 14.85 -6.69
CA VAL A 279 3.61 14.23 -5.42
C VAL A 279 2.13 13.89 -5.46
N ILE A 280 1.81 12.65 -5.14
CA ILE A 280 0.43 12.18 -4.93
C ILE A 280 0.17 12.17 -3.42
N THR A 281 -0.82 12.93 -2.97
CA THR A 281 -1.33 12.83 -1.60
C THR A 281 -2.48 11.84 -1.59
N ALA A 282 -2.29 10.68 -0.96
CA ALA A 282 -3.20 9.54 -1.08
C ALA A 282 -4.11 9.38 0.14
N THR A 283 -5.33 8.96 -0.13
CA THR A 283 -6.38 8.44 0.76
C THR A 283 -6.75 9.27 2.00
N GLN A 284 -7.79 8.86 2.71
CA GLN A 284 -8.32 9.43 3.97
C GLN A 284 -8.45 10.95 3.97
N MET A 285 -8.88 11.49 2.84
CA MET A 285 -9.26 12.90 2.76
C MET A 285 -10.72 13.04 3.16
N LEU A 286 -10.98 13.87 4.17
CA LEU A 286 -12.32 14.25 4.60
C LEU A 286 -13.21 13.07 5.00
N ASP A 287 -12.62 11.94 5.41
CA ASP A 287 -13.35 10.72 5.73
C ASP A 287 -14.37 10.95 6.85
N SER A 288 -13.99 11.69 7.90
CA SER A 288 -14.91 12.09 8.98
C SER A 288 -16.10 12.90 8.48
N MET A 289 -15.94 13.68 7.39
CA MET A 289 -17.00 14.51 6.82
C MET A 289 -18.04 13.72 6.01
N VAL A 290 -17.84 12.43 5.80
CA VAL A 290 -18.85 11.54 5.19
C VAL A 290 -20.07 11.41 6.11
N SER A 291 -19.83 11.37 7.42
CA SER A 291 -20.87 11.22 8.46
C SER A 291 -20.99 12.40 9.41
N CYS A 292 -19.98 13.27 9.46
CA CYS A 292 -19.95 14.44 10.35
C CYS A 292 -19.83 15.72 9.51
N PRO A 293 -20.51 16.82 9.90
CA PRO A 293 -20.45 18.09 9.15
C PRO A 293 -19.13 18.86 9.36
N ARG A 294 -18.25 18.37 10.25
CA ARG A 294 -16.94 18.97 10.56
C ARG A 294 -15.89 17.89 10.73
#